data_208b05273a799acdf3f7f6ffd3cbf4c3
#
_entry.id   208b05273a799acdf3f7f6ffd3cbf4c3
#
_cell.length_a   1.000
_cell.length_b   1.000
_cell.length_c   1.000
_cell.angle_alpha   90.00
_cell.angle_beta   90.00
_cell.angle_gamma   90.00
#
_symmetry.space_group_name_H-M   'P 1'
#
loop_
_entity.id
_entity.type
_entity.pdbx_description
1 polymer ?
#
loop_
_entity_poly.entity_id
_entity_poly.type
_entity_poly.pdbx_seq_one_letter_code
_entity_poly.pdbx_strand_id
1 'polypeptide(L)'
;MGVLIAQGRAVKSNNYMVEVDPLIESLYRWSDISGVLLMGIIGGTMARKRGYDIIGFFFIAMFSSLGGGMVRDVLINRGTVAAMSQPEYLYLAFTGALIARFVYFKGKTWDYLQAHGDAVVSGLWAATGAVKAITYGLPLIPCIMMGVFTATGGSMIRDIVMGREPSVFGDNQPTVIPAVALSLIHI
;
A
#
# COMPACT_ATOMS: atom_id res chain seq x y z
N MET A 1 1.71 6.65 -33.30
CA MET A 1 1.17 5.32 -33.54
C MET A 1 0.66 4.79 -32.21
N GLY A 2 -0.62 4.73 -32.07
CA GLY A 2 -1.64 4.32 -31.15
C GLY A 2 -1.29 4.01 -29.71
N VAL A 3 -1.60 4.92 -28.82
CA VAL A 3 -1.81 4.66 -27.39
C VAL A 3 -3.12 3.88 -27.28
N LEU A 4 -3.03 2.56 -27.08
CA LEU A 4 -4.19 1.74 -26.71
C LEU A 4 -4.47 1.97 -25.22
N ILE A 5 -5.45 2.81 -24.96
CA ILE A 5 -6.10 2.95 -23.67
C ILE A 5 -6.59 1.56 -23.27
N ALA A 6 -6.14 1.07 -22.13
CA ALA A 6 -6.55 -0.21 -21.58
C ALA A 6 -8.01 -0.14 -21.14
N GLN A 7 -8.91 -0.39 -22.05
CA GLN A 7 -10.28 -0.82 -21.75
C GLN A 7 -10.23 -2.17 -21.03
N GLY A 8 -11.07 -2.32 -20.02
CA GLY A 8 -11.28 -3.45 -19.17
C GLY A 8 -10.79 -4.81 -19.70
N ARG A 9 -9.69 -5.30 -19.14
CA ARG A 9 -9.15 -6.59 -19.52
C ARG A 9 -9.89 -7.67 -18.74
N ALA A 10 -10.89 -8.27 -19.40
CA ALA A 10 -11.54 -9.46 -18.89
C ALA A 10 -10.51 -10.58 -18.69
N VAL A 11 -10.25 -10.96 -17.45
CA VAL A 11 -9.42 -12.11 -17.12
C VAL A 11 -10.30 -13.36 -17.19
N LYS A 12 -10.04 -14.22 -18.17
CA LYS A 12 -10.74 -15.48 -18.36
C LYS A 12 -10.25 -16.50 -17.31
N SER A 13 -10.90 -16.52 -16.17
CA SER A 13 -10.80 -17.64 -15.23
C SER A 13 -12.08 -18.47 -15.37
N ASN A 14 -11.96 -19.71 -15.77
CA ASN A 14 -13.00 -20.73 -15.84
C ASN A 14 -14.46 -20.21 -15.93
N ASN A 15 -14.87 -19.75 -17.12
CA ASN A 15 -16.24 -19.44 -17.51
C ASN A 15 -17.04 -18.35 -16.74
N TYR A 16 -16.44 -17.62 -15.79
CA TYR A 16 -17.10 -16.47 -15.17
C TYR A 16 -16.30 -15.22 -15.45
N MET A 17 -16.84 -14.32 -16.25
CA MET A 17 -16.38 -12.95 -16.39
C MET A 17 -16.87 -12.20 -15.15
N VAL A 18 -16.00 -11.94 -14.18
CA VAL A 18 -16.34 -11.04 -13.09
C VAL A 18 -16.15 -9.61 -13.63
N GLU A 19 -17.23 -9.02 -14.08
CA GLU A 19 -17.28 -7.61 -14.42
C GLU A 19 -17.31 -6.84 -13.08
N VAL A 20 -16.17 -6.24 -12.73
CA VAL A 20 -16.10 -5.41 -11.49
C VAL A 20 -16.84 -4.12 -11.79
N ASP A 21 -17.81 -3.77 -10.93
CA ASP A 21 -18.57 -2.53 -11.03
C ASP A 21 -17.59 -1.34 -11.12
N PRO A 22 -17.74 -0.44 -12.09
CA PRO A 22 -16.88 0.74 -12.26
C PRO A 22 -16.80 1.62 -11.00
N LEU A 23 -17.85 1.64 -10.19
CA LEU A 23 -17.84 2.33 -8.90
C LEU A 23 -16.85 1.69 -7.92
N ILE A 24 -16.88 0.37 -7.84
CA ILE A 24 -15.97 -0.39 -6.97
C ILE A 24 -14.51 -0.19 -7.42
N GLU A 25 -14.23 -0.26 -8.71
CA GLU A 25 -12.90 0.00 -9.26
C GLU A 25 -12.42 1.43 -8.92
N SER A 26 -13.29 2.42 -9.04
CA SER A 26 -12.99 3.80 -8.67
C SER A 26 -12.70 3.95 -7.18
N LEU A 27 -13.50 3.33 -6.31
CA LEU A 27 -13.28 3.35 -4.85
C LEU A 27 -11.94 2.71 -4.46
N TYR A 28 -11.59 1.58 -5.06
CA TYR A 28 -10.29 0.95 -4.83
C TYR A 28 -9.14 1.86 -5.26
N ARG A 29 -9.24 2.48 -6.42
CA ARG A 29 -8.21 3.40 -6.92
C ARG A 29 -8.04 4.60 -5.99
N TRP A 30 -9.13 5.23 -5.55
CA TRP A 30 -9.07 6.36 -4.62
C TRP A 30 -8.50 5.97 -3.26
N SER A 31 -8.87 4.80 -2.75
CA SER A 31 -8.30 4.24 -1.51
C SER A 31 -6.80 4.02 -1.62
N ASP A 32 -6.35 3.46 -2.75
CA ASP A 32 -4.94 3.18 -3.00
C ASP A 32 -4.12 4.48 -3.10
N ILE A 33 -4.58 5.43 -3.90
CA ILE A 33 -3.94 6.73 -4.09
C ILE A 33 -3.85 7.53 -2.78
N SER A 34 -4.95 7.62 -2.03
CA SER A 34 -4.96 8.33 -0.74
C SER A 34 -4.06 7.64 0.29
N GLY A 35 -4.01 6.31 0.27
CA GLY A 35 -3.11 5.52 1.09
C GLY A 35 -1.64 5.80 0.79
N VAL A 36 -1.26 5.87 -0.48
CA VAL A 36 0.12 6.19 -0.89
C VAL A 36 0.55 7.56 -0.38
N LEU A 37 -0.32 8.58 -0.51
CA LEU A 37 -0.03 9.93 -0.02
C LEU A 37 0.15 9.93 1.50
N LEU A 38 -0.78 9.34 2.25
CA LEU A 38 -0.73 9.31 3.71
C LEU A 38 0.49 8.53 4.21
N MET A 39 0.79 7.38 3.62
CA MET A 39 1.97 6.59 3.99
C MET A 39 3.29 7.29 3.62
N GLY A 40 3.31 8.09 2.56
CA GLY A 40 4.44 8.97 2.24
C GLY A 40 4.67 10.02 3.32
N ILE A 41 3.60 10.62 3.85
CA ILE A 41 3.67 11.58 4.97
C ILE A 41 4.16 10.88 6.25
N ILE A 42 3.61 9.72 6.58
CA ILE A 42 4.01 8.96 7.78
C ILE A 42 5.48 8.55 7.69
N GLY A 43 5.89 7.93 6.58
CA GLY A 43 7.29 7.53 6.35
C GLY A 43 8.26 8.70 6.39
N GLY A 44 7.91 9.81 5.74
CA GLY A 44 8.70 11.04 5.77
C GLY A 44 8.83 11.63 7.17
N THR A 45 7.73 11.65 7.94
CA THR A 45 7.76 12.12 9.34
C THR A 45 8.68 11.24 10.22
N MET A 46 8.66 9.93 10.02
CA MET A 46 9.53 9.00 10.75
C MET A 46 11.00 9.18 10.36
N ALA A 47 11.29 9.33 9.07
CA ALA A 47 12.64 9.60 8.58
C ALA A 47 13.20 10.91 9.15
N ARG A 48 12.37 11.95 9.20
CA ARG A 48 12.72 13.24 9.80
C ARG A 48 13.03 13.14 11.29
N LYS A 49 12.23 12.40 12.05
CA LYS A 49 12.49 12.15 13.50
C LYS A 49 13.85 11.48 13.75
N ARG A 50 14.36 10.72 12.77
CA ARG A 50 15.67 10.04 12.81
C ARG A 50 16.83 10.85 12.26
N GLY A 51 16.58 12.02 11.68
CA GLY A 51 17.62 12.88 11.15
C GLY A 51 18.28 12.36 9.86
N TYR A 52 17.57 11.57 9.06
CA TYR A 52 18.06 11.13 7.75
C TYR A 52 18.34 12.33 6.85
N ASP A 53 19.36 12.20 6.00
CA ASP A 53 19.64 13.15 4.93
C ASP A 53 18.48 13.17 3.90
N ILE A 54 18.55 14.07 2.93
CA ILE A 54 17.46 14.26 1.97
C ILE A 54 17.20 13.00 1.15
N ILE A 55 18.25 12.25 0.82
CA ILE A 55 18.16 11.03 0.01
C ILE A 55 17.49 9.93 0.83
N GLY A 56 18.01 9.63 2.01
CA GLY A 56 17.44 8.64 2.92
C GLY A 56 16.00 8.97 3.30
N PHE A 57 15.69 10.25 3.51
CA PHE A 57 14.35 10.73 3.78
C PHE A 57 13.36 10.34 2.67
N PHE A 58 13.69 10.61 1.40
CA PHE A 58 12.82 10.26 0.27
C PHE A 58 12.69 8.75 0.08
N PHE A 59 13.78 7.99 0.26
CA PHE A 59 13.72 6.52 0.17
C PHE A 59 12.81 5.92 1.24
N ILE A 60 12.90 6.38 2.49
CA ILE A 60 12.03 5.89 3.57
C ILE A 60 10.55 6.21 3.29
N ALA A 61 10.25 7.43 2.83
CA ALA A 61 8.89 7.79 2.44
C ALA A 61 8.37 6.92 1.29
N MET A 62 9.20 6.67 0.27
CA MET A 62 8.87 5.83 -0.87
C MET A 62 8.64 4.37 -0.47
N PHE A 63 9.51 3.77 0.33
CA PHE A 63 9.31 2.40 0.83
C PHE A 63 8.07 2.27 1.69
N SER A 64 7.79 3.26 2.53
CA SER A 64 6.58 3.29 3.34
C SER A 64 5.30 3.30 2.50
N SER A 65 5.30 4.08 1.41
CA SER A 65 4.10 4.31 0.59
C SER A 65 3.91 3.30 -0.54
N LEU A 66 5.00 2.79 -1.13
CA LEU A 66 4.92 1.93 -2.32
C LEU A 66 5.33 0.47 -2.03
N GLY A 67 6.04 0.22 -0.94
CA GLY A 67 6.67 -1.07 -0.66
C GLY A 67 5.69 -2.23 -0.64
N GLY A 68 4.52 -2.09 -0.03
CA GLY A 68 3.49 -3.14 0.04
C GLY A 68 2.95 -3.51 -1.33
N GLY A 69 2.61 -2.50 -2.14
CA GLY A 69 2.16 -2.70 -3.53
C GLY A 69 3.24 -3.32 -4.41
N MET A 70 4.50 -2.92 -4.22
CA MET A 70 5.63 -3.50 -4.95
C MET A 70 5.82 -4.97 -4.60
N VAL A 71 5.80 -5.35 -3.32
CA VAL A 71 5.90 -6.75 -2.88
C VAL A 71 4.76 -7.57 -3.48
N ARG A 72 3.53 -7.09 -3.39
CA ARG A 72 2.35 -7.73 -4.00
C ARG A 72 2.56 -7.99 -5.50
N ASP A 73 2.91 -6.96 -6.23
CA ASP A 73 2.99 -7.04 -7.70
C ASP A 73 4.13 -7.95 -8.16
N VAL A 74 5.26 -7.96 -7.44
CA VAL A 74 6.37 -8.89 -7.69
C VAL A 74 5.95 -10.34 -7.41
N LEU A 75 5.25 -10.60 -6.32
CA LEU A 75 4.81 -11.95 -5.96
C LEU A 75 3.72 -12.49 -6.91
N ILE A 76 2.79 -11.64 -7.34
CA ILE A 76 1.78 -12.00 -8.34
C ILE A 76 2.43 -12.27 -9.70
N ASN A 77 3.52 -11.58 -10.04
CA ASN A 77 4.31 -11.74 -11.26
C ASN A 77 3.46 -11.76 -12.56
N ARG A 78 2.51 -10.83 -12.68
CA ARG A 78 1.59 -10.72 -13.81
C ARG A 78 1.67 -9.35 -14.50
N GLY A 79 2.87 -8.86 -14.71
CA GLY A 79 3.12 -7.59 -15.38
C GLY A 79 4.05 -6.67 -14.59
N THR A 80 4.18 -5.44 -15.06
CA THR A 80 5.03 -4.43 -14.42
C THR A 80 4.41 -3.97 -13.11
N VAL A 81 5.24 -3.76 -12.10
CA VAL A 81 4.82 -3.18 -10.80
C VAL A 81 4.09 -1.86 -11.03
N ALA A 82 2.93 -1.68 -10.40
CA ALA A 82 2.09 -0.49 -10.58
C ALA A 82 2.86 0.82 -10.34
N ALA A 83 3.72 0.85 -9.33
CA ALA A 83 4.57 2.00 -9.03
C ALA A 83 5.52 2.39 -10.18
N MET A 84 5.85 1.45 -11.08
CA MET A 84 6.71 1.70 -12.23
C MET A 84 5.94 1.97 -13.52
N SER A 85 4.71 1.48 -13.63
CA SER A 85 3.86 1.65 -14.81
C SER A 85 2.94 2.88 -14.73
N GLN A 86 2.67 3.36 -13.53
CA GLN A 86 1.76 4.49 -13.27
C GLN A 86 2.52 5.59 -12.49
N PRO A 87 3.00 6.63 -13.18
CA PRO A 87 3.84 7.66 -12.55
C PRO A 87 3.14 8.45 -11.44
N GLU A 88 1.82 8.42 -11.41
CA GLU A 88 1.01 9.05 -10.35
C GLU A 88 1.35 8.54 -8.95
N TYR A 89 1.70 7.26 -8.80
CA TYR A 89 2.12 6.69 -7.51
C TYR A 89 3.42 7.32 -7.00
N LEU A 90 4.39 7.51 -7.87
CA LEU A 90 5.64 8.16 -7.52
C LEU A 90 5.42 9.63 -7.16
N TYR A 91 4.61 10.35 -7.94
CA TYR A 91 4.28 11.75 -7.64
C TYR A 91 3.60 11.90 -6.29
N LEU A 92 2.68 11.00 -5.94
CA LEU A 92 1.99 11.03 -4.65
C LEU A 92 2.93 10.67 -3.48
N ALA A 93 3.79 9.68 -3.65
CA ALA A 93 4.79 9.33 -2.65
C ALA A 93 5.75 10.50 -2.38
N PHE A 94 6.24 11.16 -3.43
CA PHE A 94 7.07 12.35 -3.31
C PHE A 94 6.32 13.54 -2.71
N THR A 95 5.06 13.76 -3.10
CA THR A 95 4.22 14.83 -2.53
C THR A 95 4.02 14.61 -1.04
N GLY A 96 3.71 13.38 -0.62
CA GLY A 96 3.62 13.02 0.79
C GLY A 96 4.92 13.27 1.56
N ALA A 97 6.05 12.90 0.96
CA ALA A 97 7.37 13.18 1.51
C ALA A 97 7.62 14.70 1.64
N LEU A 98 7.31 15.49 0.62
CA LEU A 98 7.46 16.95 0.66
C LEU A 98 6.59 17.58 1.74
N ILE A 99 5.33 17.15 1.88
CA ILE A 99 4.45 17.61 2.96
C ILE A 99 5.12 17.32 4.31
N ALA A 100 5.62 16.11 4.54
CA ALA A 100 6.31 15.74 5.78
C ALA A 100 7.62 16.53 6.00
N ARG A 101 8.26 17.00 4.92
CA ARG A 101 9.49 17.81 5.01
C ARG A 101 9.21 19.23 5.49
N PHE A 102 8.14 19.83 5.03
CA PHE A 102 7.81 21.24 5.31
C PHE A 102 6.85 21.40 6.47
N VAL A 103 5.89 20.49 6.64
CA VAL A 103 4.93 20.53 7.75
C VAL A 103 5.51 19.81 8.97
N TYR A 104 5.44 20.47 10.12
CA TYR A 104 5.99 19.95 11.36
C TYR A 104 4.91 19.23 12.16
N PHE A 105 4.77 17.94 11.91
CA PHE A 105 3.82 17.11 12.64
C PHE A 105 4.39 16.69 14.00
N LYS A 106 3.78 17.16 15.11
CA LYS A 106 4.19 16.84 16.48
C LYS A 106 2.99 16.71 17.43
N GLY A 107 3.23 15.99 18.52
CA GLY A 107 2.31 15.90 19.65
C GLY A 107 1.43 14.66 19.62
N LYS A 108 0.74 14.42 20.74
CA LYS A 108 -0.11 13.25 20.96
C LYS A 108 -1.18 13.07 19.89
N THR A 109 -1.74 14.16 19.38
CA THR A 109 -2.75 14.14 18.31
C THR A 109 -2.18 13.58 17.01
N TRP A 110 -0.94 13.95 16.65
CA TRP A 110 -0.28 13.39 15.47
C TRP A 110 0.05 11.90 15.66
N ASP A 111 0.56 11.52 16.82
CA ASP A 111 0.90 10.11 17.09
C ASP A 111 -0.36 9.24 17.04
N TYR A 112 -1.51 9.75 17.52
CA TYR A 112 -2.81 9.09 17.40
C TYR A 112 -3.27 9.00 15.95
N LEU A 113 -3.25 10.09 15.19
CA LEU A 113 -3.62 10.13 13.77
C LEU A 113 -2.74 9.21 12.93
N GLN A 114 -1.43 9.17 13.21
CA GLN A 114 -0.50 8.28 12.53
C GLN A 114 -0.87 6.82 12.76
N ALA A 115 -1.10 6.40 14.00
CA ALA A 115 -1.42 5.02 14.34
C ALA A 115 -2.76 4.57 13.72
N HIS A 116 -3.80 5.41 13.80
CA HIS A 116 -5.11 5.08 13.23
C HIS A 116 -5.12 5.18 11.70
N GLY A 117 -4.44 6.16 11.14
CA GLY A 117 -4.28 6.31 9.69
C GLY A 117 -3.54 5.12 9.08
N ASP A 118 -2.46 4.67 9.72
CA ASP A 118 -1.72 3.47 9.31
C ASP A 118 -2.62 2.23 9.34
N ALA A 119 -3.40 2.04 10.40
CA ALA A 119 -4.33 0.92 10.53
C ALA A 119 -5.43 0.92 9.45
N VAL A 120 -6.03 2.09 9.17
CA VAL A 120 -7.07 2.23 8.14
C VAL A 120 -6.51 1.95 6.75
N VAL A 121 -5.36 2.55 6.40
CA VAL A 121 -4.72 2.32 5.09
C VAL A 121 -4.30 0.86 4.94
N SER A 122 -3.72 0.26 5.97
CA SER A 122 -3.35 -1.15 5.95
C SER A 122 -4.56 -2.06 5.73
N GLY A 123 -5.71 -1.75 6.36
CA GLY A 123 -6.96 -2.45 6.11
C GLY A 123 -7.45 -2.36 4.66
N LEU A 124 -7.46 -1.15 4.11
CA LEU A 124 -7.85 -0.92 2.71
C LEU A 124 -6.89 -1.64 1.74
N TRP A 125 -5.60 -1.59 2.01
CA TRP A 125 -4.60 -2.27 1.18
C TRP A 125 -4.66 -3.79 1.31
N ALA A 126 -5.07 -4.32 2.46
CA ALA A 126 -5.36 -5.75 2.60
C ALA A 126 -6.47 -6.18 1.64
N ALA A 127 -7.57 -5.43 1.60
CA ALA A 127 -8.68 -5.71 0.70
C ALA A 127 -8.25 -5.59 -0.79
N THR A 128 -7.57 -4.50 -1.17
CA THR A 128 -7.09 -4.33 -2.56
C THR A 128 -6.10 -5.41 -2.98
N GLY A 129 -5.23 -5.84 -2.08
CA GLY A 129 -4.26 -6.92 -2.32
C GLY A 129 -4.93 -8.27 -2.56
N ALA A 130 -5.92 -8.61 -1.72
CA ALA A 130 -6.70 -9.83 -1.85
C ALA A 130 -7.53 -9.85 -3.13
N VAL A 131 -8.27 -8.76 -3.41
CA VAL A 131 -9.08 -8.64 -4.64
C VAL A 131 -8.20 -8.75 -5.88
N LYS A 132 -7.05 -8.08 -5.92
CA LYS A 132 -6.13 -8.19 -7.05
C LYS A 132 -5.64 -9.63 -7.24
N ALA A 133 -5.36 -10.36 -6.17
CA ALA A 133 -4.97 -11.76 -6.25
C ALA A 133 -6.10 -12.66 -6.81
N ILE A 134 -7.35 -12.41 -6.38
CA ILE A 134 -8.54 -13.11 -6.89
C ILE A 134 -8.70 -12.87 -8.40
N THR A 135 -8.57 -11.64 -8.87
CA THR A 135 -8.73 -11.31 -10.30
C THR A 135 -7.70 -12.01 -11.18
N TYR A 136 -6.56 -12.41 -10.61
CA TYR A 136 -5.56 -13.25 -11.28
C TYR A 136 -5.77 -14.76 -11.08
N GLY A 137 -6.86 -15.16 -10.43
CA GLY A 137 -7.24 -16.57 -10.27
C GLY A 137 -6.39 -17.32 -9.24
N LEU A 138 -5.79 -16.63 -8.25
CA LEU A 138 -5.06 -17.29 -7.17
C LEU A 138 -6.03 -18.03 -6.23
N PRO A 139 -5.60 -19.15 -5.63
CA PRO A 139 -6.38 -19.84 -4.59
C PRO A 139 -6.57 -18.99 -3.34
N LEU A 140 -7.53 -19.36 -2.50
CA LEU A 140 -7.95 -18.61 -1.30
C LEU A 140 -6.79 -18.22 -0.37
N ILE A 141 -5.94 -19.18 0.00
CA ILE A 141 -4.83 -18.92 0.92
C ILE A 141 -3.82 -17.91 0.36
N PRO A 142 -3.32 -18.05 -0.90
CA PRO A 142 -2.53 -16.99 -1.53
C PRO A 142 -3.23 -15.63 -1.62
N CYS A 143 -4.55 -15.57 -1.82
CA CYS A 143 -5.28 -14.28 -1.83
C CYS A 143 -5.20 -13.58 -0.48
N ILE A 144 -5.41 -14.31 0.62
CA ILE A 144 -5.26 -13.76 1.98
C ILE A 144 -3.82 -13.29 2.22
N MET A 145 -2.83 -14.08 1.82
CA MET A 145 -1.42 -13.71 1.96
C MET A 145 -1.08 -12.43 1.18
N MET A 146 -1.60 -12.30 -0.06
CA MET A 146 -1.40 -11.09 -0.85
C MET A 146 -2.01 -9.85 -0.18
N GLY A 147 -3.17 -10.00 0.45
CA GLY A 147 -3.76 -8.94 1.26
C GLY A 147 -2.84 -8.51 2.41
N VAL A 148 -2.37 -9.48 3.19
CA VAL A 148 -1.46 -9.23 4.33
C VAL A 148 -0.15 -8.58 3.86
N PHE A 149 0.49 -9.11 2.81
CA PHE A 149 1.74 -8.56 2.29
C PHE A 149 1.58 -7.15 1.71
N THR A 150 0.43 -6.86 1.10
CA THR A 150 0.14 -5.50 0.61
C THR A 150 -0.02 -4.53 1.77
N ALA A 151 -0.72 -4.93 2.83
CA ALA A 151 -0.98 -4.11 4.00
C ALA A 151 0.29 -3.81 4.82
N THR A 152 1.14 -4.81 5.00
CA THR A 152 2.27 -4.75 5.94
C THR A 152 3.62 -4.54 5.27
N GLY A 153 3.75 -4.86 3.98
CA GLY A 153 5.03 -4.86 3.28
C GLY A 153 5.73 -3.51 3.27
N GLY A 154 5.00 -2.42 3.10
CA GLY A 154 5.58 -1.07 3.09
C GLY A 154 6.15 -0.67 4.45
N SER A 155 5.39 -0.86 5.53
CA SER A 155 5.83 -0.58 6.89
C SER A 155 6.98 -1.49 7.31
N MET A 156 6.93 -2.76 6.92
CA MET A 156 7.98 -3.74 7.22
C MET A 156 9.30 -3.38 6.53
N ILE A 157 9.29 -3.09 5.23
CA ILE A 157 10.50 -2.65 4.51
C ILE A 157 11.05 -1.36 5.13
N ARG A 158 10.19 -0.38 5.38
CA ARG A 158 10.56 0.88 6.04
C ARG A 158 11.27 0.61 7.38
N ASP A 159 10.67 -0.20 8.25
CA ASP A 159 11.20 -0.44 9.59
C ASP A 159 12.54 -1.19 9.53
N ILE A 160 12.69 -2.20 8.65
CA ILE A 160 13.94 -2.91 8.41
C ILE A 160 15.03 -1.96 7.93
N VAL A 161 14.75 -1.13 6.91
CA VAL A 161 15.73 -0.16 6.39
C VAL A 161 16.11 0.87 7.44
N MET A 162 15.20 1.22 8.34
CA MET A 162 15.45 2.11 9.47
C MET A 162 16.17 1.41 10.64
N GLY A 163 16.51 0.13 10.55
CA GLY A 163 17.13 -0.64 11.63
C GLY A 163 16.24 -0.79 12.87
N ARG A 164 14.92 -0.89 12.65
CA ARG A 164 13.91 -1.10 13.69
C ARG A 164 13.33 -2.50 13.58
N GLU A 165 12.90 -3.04 14.72
CA GLU A 165 12.01 -4.18 14.70
C GLU A 165 10.71 -3.81 13.98
N PRO A 166 10.29 -4.57 12.93
CA PRO A 166 9.06 -4.26 12.22
C PRO A 166 7.85 -4.27 13.15
N SER A 167 7.04 -3.22 13.09
CA SER A 167 5.86 -3.05 13.93
C SER A 167 4.84 -4.21 13.81
N VAL A 168 4.92 -4.96 12.72
CA VAL A 168 4.10 -6.16 12.47
C VAL A 168 4.36 -7.27 13.50
N PHE A 169 5.55 -7.33 14.08
CA PHE A 169 5.95 -8.34 15.07
C PHE A 169 5.86 -7.84 16.51
N GLY A 170 5.54 -6.57 16.73
CA GLY A 170 5.45 -5.98 18.06
C GLY A 170 4.06 -6.17 18.69
N ASP A 171 4.02 -6.35 20.00
CA ASP A 171 2.80 -6.64 20.78
C ASP A 171 1.70 -5.57 20.77
N ASN A 172 1.99 -4.37 20.26
CA ASN A 172 1.11 -3.21 20.43
C ASN A 172 0.54 -2.60 19.12
N GLN A 173 0.66 -3.27 17.98
CA GLN A 173 0.09 -2.73 16.73
C GLN A 173 -0.83 -3.76 16.07
N PRO A 174 -2.15 -3.59 16.18
CA PRO A 174 -3.14 -4.54 15.66
C PRO A 174 -3.35 -4.40 14.13
N THR A 175 -2.31 -4.15 13.34
CA THR A 175 -2.42 -3.96 11.89
C THR A 175 -2.63 -5.26 11.12
N VAL A 176 -2.07 -6.36 11.59
CA VAL A 176 -2.17 -7.67 10.90
C VAL A 176 -3.56 -8.28 11.06
N ILE A 177 -4.16 -8.20 12.25
CA ILE A 177 -5.48 -8.78 12.52
C ILE A 177 -6.58 -8.13 11.65
N PRO A 178 -6.71 -6.79 11.59
CA PRO A 178 -7.62 -6.14 10.66
C PRO A 178 -7.32 -6.45 9.19
N ALA A 179 -6.04 -6.55 8.82
CA ALA A 179 -5.65 -6.88 7.46
C ALA A 179 -6.12 -8.28 7.05
N VAL A 180 -5.95 -9.28 7.91
CA VAL A 180 -6.45 -10.64 7.68
C VAL A 180 -7.97 -10.65 7.65
N ALA A 181 -8.64 -10.00 8.60
CA ALA A 181 -10.09 -9.95 8.67
C ALA A 181 -10.69 -9.30 7.41
N LEU A 182 -10.15 -8.16 6.96
CA LEU A 182 -10.63 -7.50 5.75
C LEU A 182 -10.32 -8.28 4.47
N SER A 183 -9.19 -8.98 4.41
CA SER A 183 -8.90 -9.90 3.31
C SER A 183 -9.93 -11.03 3.24
N LEU A 184 -10.37 -11.57 4.39
CA LEU A 184 -11.37 -12.64 4.46
C LEU A 184 -12.78 -12.17 4.12
N ILE A 185 -13.16 -10.94 4.49
CA ILE A 185 -14.50 -10.40 4.19
C ILE A 185 -14.70 -10.17 2.68
N HIS A 186 -13.63 -9.90 1.94
CA HIS A 186 -13.68 -9.58 0.50
C HIS A 186 -13.43 -10.80 -0.41
N ILE A 187 -13.20 -11.97 0.14
CA ILE A 187 -13.05 -13.25 -0.58
C ILE A 187 -14.35 -14.07 -0.52
#